data_88c2cc9a040d54ac4adb02b77b7f3fac
#
_entry.id   88c2cc9a040d54ac4adb02b77b7f3fac
#
_cell.length_a   1.000
_cell.length_b   1.000
_cell.length_c   1.000
_cell.angle_alpha   90.00
_cell.angle_beta   90.00
_cell.angle_gamma   90.00
#
_symmetry.space_group_name_H-M   'P 1'
#
loop_
_entity.id
_entity.type
_entity.pdbx_description
1 polymer ?
#
loop_
_entity_poly.entity_id
_entity_poly.type
_entity_poly.pdbx_seq_one_letter_code
_entity_poly.pdbx_strand_id
1 'polypeptide(L)'
;KGFSKQEVELVGEDIHFIDNSGAKWRSKNRSYFNSISLSLMLFSGLIFAFPYIYGYKMQSFQKNSNNRKAKKALKSSLIILNSNYQNENDIYALIYNAVICFINHKTNSNKVEYSTSEILEILGISVNDELCMKINNILLRGESVRFAGVLSSNAESDLNSVKELLKKINYAWK
;
A
#
# COMPACT_ATOMS: atom_id res chain seq x y z
N LYS A 1 -38.61 -87.35 9.18
CA LYS A 1 -39.15 -87.13 7.84
C LYS A 1 -37.99 -86.58 7.06
N GLY A 2 -37.34 -87.40 6.20
CA GLY A 2 -36.30 -86.94 5.30
C GLY A 2 -36.94 -86.18 4.14
N PHE A 3 -36.42 -85.10 3.78
CA PHE A 3 -36.85 -84.37 2.63
C PHE A 3 -36.60 -85.21 1.36
N SER A 4 -37.58 -85.30 0.49
CA SER A 4 -37.42 -86.06 -0.71
C SER A 4 -36.44 -85.41 -1.64
N LYS A 5 -35.70 -86.19 -2.45
CA LYS A 5 -34.71 -85.64 -3.41
C LYS A 5 -35.31 -84.65 -4.35
N GLN A 6 -36.62 -84.75 -4.67
CA GLN A 6 -37.31 -83.75 -5.52
C GLN A 6 -37.47 -82.39 -4.83
N GLU A 7 -37.68 -82.33 -3.51
CA GLU A 7 -37.79 -81.07 -2.80
C GLU A 7 -36.43 -80.36 -2.74
N VAL A 8 -35.31 -81.08 -2.74
CA VAL A 8 -33.98 -80.46 -2.74
C VAL A 8 -33.63 -79.87 -4.14
N GLU A 9 -34.11 -80.53 -5.19
CA GLU A 9 -33.93 -80.01 -6.57
C GLU A 9 -34.73 -78.72 -6.81
N LEU A 10 -35.96 -78.68 -6.29
CA LEU A 10 -36.79 -77.46 -6.38
C LEU A 10 -36.23 -76.27 -5.60
N VAL A 11 -35.63 -76.54 -4.44
CA VAL A 11 -34.95 -75.45 -3.69
C VAL A 11 -33.67 -74.98 -4.38
N GLY A 12 -33.05 -75.92 -5.16
CA GLY A 12 -31.85 -75.54 -5.96
C GLY A 12 -32.17 -74.68 -7.17
N GLU A 13 -33.37 -74.82 -7.76
CA GLU A 13 -33.81 -73.99 -8.86
C GLU A 13 -34.23 -72.57 -8.46
N ASP A 14 -34.63 -72.42 -7.16
CA ASP A 14 -35.07 -71.10 -6.67
C ASP A 14 -33.89 -70.24 -6.19
N ILE A 15 -32.70 -70.79 -6.08
CA ILE A 15 -31.50 -70.07 -5.85
C ILE A 15 -30.96 -69.64 -7.22
N HIS A 16 -31.43 -68.50 -7.74
CA HIS A 16 -30.78 -67.85 -8.84
C HIS A 16 -29.36 -67.54 -8.44
N PHE A 17 -28.42 -68.37 -8.85
CA PHE A 17 -27.02 -68.01 -8.83
C PHE A 17 -26.89 -66.71 -9.64
N ILE A 18 -26.41 -65.68 -9.01
CA ILE A 18 -26.06 -64.43 -9.70
C ILE A 18 -25.14 -64.86 -10.84
N ASP A 19 -25.67 -64.85 -12.06
CA ASP A 19 -24.90 -65.18 -13.24
C ASP A 19 -23.86 -64.08 -13.44
N ASN A 20 -22.67 -64.33 -12.95
CA ASN A 20 -21.53 -63.44 -13.13
C ASN A 20 -20.94 -63.48 -14.56
N SER A 21 -21.45 -64.38 -15.41
CA SER A 21 -20.94 -64.51 -16.79
C SER A 21 -21.31 -63.36 -17.68
N GLY A 22 -22.38 -62.60 -17.34
CA GLY A 22 -22.78 -61.39 -18.03
C GLY A 22 -22.27 -60.09 -17.43
N ALA A 23 -21.81 -60.14 -16.19
CA ALA A 23 -21.23 -58.96 -15.56
C ALA A 23 -19.82 -58.68 -16.17
N LYS A 24 -19.80 -58.15 -17.39
CA LYS A 24 -18.61 -57.46 -17.88
C LYS A 24 -18.38 -56.31 -16.89
N TRP A 25 -17.51 -56.54 -15.92
CA TRP A 25 -16.91 -55.48 -15.16
C TRP A 25 -16.18 -54.59 -16.17
N ARG A 26 -16.95 -53.71 -16.82
CA ARG A 26 -16.35 -52.58 -17.47
C ARG A 26 -15.68 -51.82 -16.35
N SER A 27 -14.38 -52.05 -16.16
CA SER A 27 -13.57 -51.06 -15.53
C SER A 27 -13.83 -49.79 -16.32
N LYS A 28 -14.74 -48.96 -15.80
CA LYS A 28 -14.94 -47.65 -16.31
C LYS A 28 -13.63 -46.95 -15.97
N ASN A 29 -12.67 -47.07 -16.89
CA ASN A 29 -11.47 -46.25 -16.88
C ASN A 29 -11.97 -44.83 -17.00
N ARG A 30 -12.54 -44.30 -15.91
CA ARG A 30 -12.72 -42.88 -15.72
C ARG A 30 -11.28 -42.36 -15.66
N SER A 31 -10.76 -42.01 -16.81
CA SER A 31 -9.64 -41.13 -16.85
C SER A 31 -10.02 -39.93 -16.00
N TYR A 32 -9.51 -39.91 -14.75
CA TYR A 32 -9.69 -38.76 -13.85
C TYR A 32 -9.10 -37.50 -14.44
N PHE A 33 -8.35 -37.63 -15.54
CA PHE A 33 -7.81 -36.59 -16.40
C PHE A 33 -8.72 -36.30 -17.59
N ASN A 34 -10.02 -36.11 -17.35
CA ASN A 34 -10.85 -35.49 -18.35
C ASN A 34 -10.46 -34.03 -18.48
N SER A 35 -10.48 -33.47 -19.67
CA SER A 35 -10.15 -32.03 -19.93
C SER A 35 -10.89 -31.08 -18.97
N ILE A 36 -12.10 -31.46 -18.54
CA ILE A 36 -12.89 -30.72 -17.58
C ILE A 36 -12.28 -30.76 -16.17
N SER A 37 -11.79 -31.90 -15.69
CA SER A 37 -11.17 -32.00 -14.37
C SER A 37 -9.83 -31.29 -14.33
N LEU A 38 -9.07 -31.33 -15.44
CA LEU A 38 -7.83 -30.59 -15.57
C LEU A 38 -8.05 -29.06 -15.57
N SER A 39 -9.08 -28.59 -16.28
CA SER A 39 -9.43 -27.17 -16.28
C SER A 39 -9.89 -26.68 -14.89
N LEU A 40 -10.67 -27.50 -14.18
CA LEU A 40 -11.12 -27.18 -12.82
C LEU A 40 -9.96 -27.11 -11.83
N MET A 41 -8.98 -28.00 -11.96
CA MET A 41 -7.76 -28.01 -11.15
C MET A 41 -6.90 -26.78 -11.41
N LEU A 42 -6.72 -26.38 -12.66
CA LEU A 42 -6.02 -25.15 -13.04
C LEU A 42 -6.75 -23.91 -12.52
N PHE A 43 -8.07 -23.88 -12.61
CA PHE A 43 -8.86 -22.76 -12.13
C PHE A 43 -8.79 -22.61 -10.61
N SER A 44 -8.83 -23.72 -9.86
CA SER A 44 -8.65 -23.70 -8.41
C SER A 44 -7.26 -23.20 -8.02
N GLY A 45 -6.21 -23.61 -8.73
CA GLY A 45 -4.85 -23.10 -8.55
C GLY A 45 -4.72 -21.59 -8.77
N LEU A 46 -5.40 -21.06 -9.80
CA LEU A 46 -5.46 -19.63 -10.07
C LEU A 46 -6.14 -18.84 -8.96
N ILE A 47 -7.25 -19.37 -8.40
CA ILE A 47 -7.94 -18.73 -7.28
C ILE A 47 -7.02 -18.66 -6.05
N PHE A 48 -6.27 -19.73 -5.75
CA PHE A 48 -5.30 -19.73 -4.64
C PHE A 48 -4.11 -18.80 -4.88
N ALA A 49 -3.63 -18.69 -6.12
CA ALA A 49 -2.52 -17.81 -6.47
C ALA A 49 -2.92 -16.33 -6.52
N PHE A 50 -4.20 -16.03 -6.79
CA PHE A 50 -4.69 -14.66 -6.97
C PHE A 50 -4.38 -13.72 -5.80
N PRO A 51 -4.66 -14.06 -4.52
CA PRO A 51 -4.35 -13.17 -3.39
C PRO A 51 -2.86 -12.90 -3.23
N TYR A 52 -2.00 -13.88 -3.55
CA TYR A 52 -0.54 -13.71 -3.54
C TYR A 52 -0.06 -12.74 -4.62
N ILE A 53 -0.54 -12.92 -5.84
CA ILE A 53 -0.18 -12.05 -6.98
C ILE A 53 -0.73 -10.64 -6.76
N TYR A 54 -1.98 -10.54 -6.27
CA TYR A 54 -2.62 -9.26 -5.98
C TYR A 54 -1.91 -8.53 -4.84
N GLY A 55 -1.59 -9.21 -3.74
CA GLY A 55 -0.85 -8.64 -2.61
C GLY A 55 0.53 -8.13 -3.03
N TYR A 56 1.28 -8.92 -3.79
CA TYR A 56 2.59 -8.52 -4.31
C TYR A 56 2.51 -7.29 -5.23
N LYS A 57 1.55 -7.27 -6.17
CA LYS A 57 1.33 -6.11 -7.05
C LYS A 57 0.89 -4.89 -6.26
N MET A 58 0.01 -5.05 -5.25
CA MET A 58 -0.47 -3.94 -4.43
C MET A 58 0.65 -3.32 -3.60
N GLN A 59 1.52 -4.12 -2.98
CA GLN A 59 2.71 -3.63 -2.27
C GLN A 59 3.67 -2.89 -3.20
N SER A 60 3.94 -3.44 -4.38
CA SER A 60 4.78 -2.79 -5.39
C SER A 60 4.16 -1.48 -5.87
N PHE A 61 2.85 -1.44 -6.07
CA PHE A 61 2.13 -0.24 -6.48
C PHE A 61 2.16 0.84 -5.39
N GLN A 62 1.94 0.48 -4.12
CA GLN A 62 2.05 1.40 -2.99
C GLN A 62 3.47 1.96 -2.85
N LYS A 63 4.50 1.11 -2.91
CA LYS A 63 5.90 1.53 -2.87
C LYS A 63 6.23 2.49 -4.01
N ASN A 64 5.77 2.20 -5.23
CA ASN A 64 5.96 3.08 -6.38
C ASN A 64 5.19 4.41 -6.23
N SER A 65 3.98 4.38 -5.67
CA SER A 65 3.19 5.58 -5.37
C SER A 65 3.91 6.48 -4.37
N ASN A 66 4.41 5.91 -3.27
CA ASN A 66 5.16 6.63 -2.24
C ASN A 66 6.45 7.25 -2.81
N ASN A 67 7.20 6.51 -3.62
CA ASN A 67 8.38 7.03 -4.30
C ASN A 67 8.04 8.17 -5.26
N ARG A 68 6.91 8.10 -5.96
CA ARG A 68 6.44 9.19 -6.84
C ARG A 68 6.06 10.42 -6.04
N LYS A 69 5.38 10.27 -4.89
CA LYS A 69 5.06 11.37 -3.98
C LYS A 69 6.32 12.01 -3.46
N ALA A 70 7.26 11.21 -2.94
CA ALA A 70 8.53 11.72 -2.43
C ALA A 70 9.36 12.50 -3.49
N LYS A 71 9.37 12.03 -4.75
CA LYS A 71 10.01 12.76 -5.86
C LYS A 71 9.30 14.07 -6.20
N LYS A 72 7.98 14.15 -6.00
CA LYS A 72 7.19 15.37 -6.26
C LYS A 72 7.19 16.34 -5.07
N ALA A 73 7.67 15.93 -3.89
CA ALA A 73 7.63 16.73 -2.67
C ALA A 73 8.17 18.15 -2.88
N LEU A 74 9.38 18.26 -3.42
CA LEU A 74 10.01 19.56 -3.67
C LEU A 74 9.19 20.40 -4.66
N LYS A 75 8.73 19.81 -5.76
CA LYS A 75 7.95 20.54 -6.77
C LYS A 75 6.64 21.08 -6.19
N SER A 76 5.92 20.27 -5.43
CA SER A 76 4.66 20.68 -4.79
C SER A 76 4.87 21.81 -3.79
N SER A 77 5.92 21.72 -2.98
CA SER A 77 6.27 22.77 -2.00
C SER A 77 6.70 24.08 -2.66
N LEU A 78 7.49 24.00 -3.74
CA LEU A 78 7.88 25.21 -4.50
C LEU A 78 6.70 25.89 -5.19
N ILE A 79 5.68 25.13 -5.62
CA ILE A 79 4.44 25.71 -6.16
C ILE A 79 3.73 26.53 -5.09
N ILE A 80 3.64 26.03 -3.85
CA ILE A 80 3.06 26.77 -2.72
C ILE A 80 3.86 28.03 -2.44
N LEU A 81 5.22 27.96 -2.40
CA LEU A 81 6.08 29.12 -2.13
C LEU A 81 6.09 30.17 -3.26
N ASN A 82 5.60 29.84 -4.44
CA ASN A 82 5.48 30.76 -5.57
C ASN A 82 4.05 31.30 -5.76
N SER A 83 3.11 30.94 -4.87
CA SER A 83 1.76 31.52 -4.90
C SER A 83 1.79 32.99 -4.47
N ASN A 84 0.81 33.75 -4.94
CA ASN A 84 0.71 35.17 -4.62
C ASN A 84 0.38 35.39 -3.14
N TYR A 85 1.00 36.37 -2.54
CA TYR A 85 0.78 36.81 -1.17
C TYR A 85 0.50 38.31 -1.14
N GLN A 86 -0.28 38.75 -0.17
CA GLN A 86 -0.63 40.16 -0.01
C GLN A 86 0.06 40.80 1.21
N ASN A 87 0.28 40.02 2.26
CA ASN A 87 0.83 40.47 3.52
C ASN A 87 1.99 39.57 4.00
N GLU A 88 2.80 40.08 4.93
CA GLU A 88 3.90 39.32 5.56
C GLU A 88 3.40 38.06 6.29
N ASN A 89 2.24 38.13 6.93
CA ASN A 89 1.60 36.99 7.57
C ASN A 89 1.28 35.86 6.58
N ASP A 90 0.89 36.23 5.36
CA ASP A 90 0.61 35.26 4.30
C ASP A 90 1.88 34.57 3.86
N ILE A 91 3.04 35.28 3.81
CA ILE A 91 4.34 34.69 3.48
C ILE A 91 4.71 33.59 4.48
N TYR A 92 4.58 33.84 5.79
CA TYR A 92 4.90 32.83 6.78
C TYR A 92 3.89 31.67 6.82
N ALA A 93 2.63 31.93 6.49
CA ALA A 93 1.64 30.88 6.30
C ALA A 93 2.00 30.00 5.08
N LEU A 94 2.46 30.60 3.98
CA LEU A 94 2.94 29.85 2.81
C LEU A 94 4.18 29.01 3.12
N ILE A 95 5.15 29.58 3.86
CA ILE A 95 6.35 28.86 4.32
C ILE A 95 5.95 27.63 5.13
N TYR A 96 5.09 27.80 6.12
CA TYR A 96 4.64 26.71 6.97
C TYR A 96 3.92 25.62 6.16
N ASN A 97 2.96 26.01 5.32
CA ASN A 97 2.22 25.07 4.46
C ASN A 97 3.14 24.34 3.47
N ALA A 98 4.16 25.02 2.94
CA ALA A 98 5.13 24.39 2.04
C ALA A 98 5.99 23.35 2.75
N VAL A 99 6.43 23.63 3.97
CA VAL A 99 7.20 22.68 4.80
C VAL A 99 6.34 21.47 5.15
N ILE A 100 5.09 21.67 5.58
CA ILE A 100 4.15 20.56 5.84
C ILE A 100 3.93 19.72 4.58
N CYS A 101 3.67 20.36 3.44
CA CYS A 101 3.48 19.66 2.17
C CYS A 101 4.72 18.82 1.81
N PHE A 102 5.92 19.37 2.01
CA PHE A 102 7.17 18.66 1.77
C PHE A 102 7.30 17.43 2.66
N ILE A 103 7.10 17.58 3.97
CA ILE A 103 7.19 16.50 4.95
C ILE A 103 6.16 15.41 4.64
N ASN A 104 4.90 15.78 4.42
CA ASN A 104 3.82 14.84 4.10
C ASN A 104 4.13 14.00 2.87
N HIS A 105 4.68 14.60 1.83
CA HIS A 105 5.07 13.87 0.63
C HIS A 105 6.29 12.96 0.87
N LYS A 106 7.22 13.35 1.72
CA LYS A 106 8.41 12.55 2.05
C LYS A 106 8.11 11.39 2.99
N THR A 107 7.29 11.64 4.00
CA THR A 107 6.90 10.62 5.01
C THR A 107 5.67 9.80 4.59
N ASN A 108 5.05 10.16 3.47
CA ASN A 108 3.74 9.61 3.04
C ASN A 108 2.66 9.76 4.12
N SER A 109 2.71 10.85 4.87
CA SER A 109 1.70 11.25 5.86
C SER A 109 0.64 12.15 5.19
N ASN A 110 -0.53 12.26 5.81
CA ASN A 110 -1.58 13.19 5.42
C ASN A 110 -1.98 14.09 6.61
N LYS A 111 -1.04 14.40 7.49
CA LYS A 111 -1.29 15.25 8.66
C LYS A 111 -1.46 16.70 8.21
N VAL A 112 -2.49 17.35 8.72
CA VAL A 112 -2.83 18.74 8.32
C VAL A 112 -1.95 19.76 9.02
N GLU A 113 -1.59 19.48 10.26
CA GLU A 113 -0.80 20.38 11.10
C GLU A 113 0.30 19.61 11.81
N TYR A 114 1.44 20.24 11.98
CA TYR A 114 2.58 19.75 12.75
C TYR A 114 3.02 20.85 13.72
N SER A 115 3.40 20.47 14.92
CA SER A 115 4.13 21.40 15.78
C SER A 115 5.56 21.59 15.25
N THR A 116 6.18 22.72 15.59
CA THR A 116 7.58 22.98 15.17
C THR A 116 8.52 21.92 15.69
N SER A 117 8.28 21.40 16.91
CA SER A 117 9.05 20.29 17.48
C SER A 117 8.92 18.99 16.68
N GLU A 118 7.71 18.63 16.22
CA GLU A 118 7.50 17.45 15.39
C GLU A 118 8.18 17.58 14.03
N ILE A 119 8.13 18.78 13.42
CA ILE A 119 8.85 19.07 12.16
C ILE A 119 10.35 18.82 12.34
N LEU A 120 10.92 19.31 13.44
CA LEU A 120 12.34 19.16 13.72
C LEU A 120 12.73 17.70 14.01
N GLU A 121 11.90 16.96 14.73
CA GLU A 121 12.13 15.54 14.98
C GLU A 121 12.19 14.75 13.67
N ILE A 122 11.21 14.97 12.78
CA ILE A 122 11.16 14.29 11.46
C ILE A 122 12.39 14.69 10.60
N LEU A 123 12.75 15.97 10.60
CA LEU A 123 13.89 16.45 9.83
C LEU A 123 15.22 15.97 10.44
N GLY A 124 15.35 15.93 11.77
CA GLY A 124 16.55 15.48 12.48
C GLY A 124 16.89 14.02 12.21
N ILE A 125 15.88 13.16 12.01
CA ILE A 125 16.08 11.76 11.63
C ILE A 125 16.62 11.64 10.19
N SER A 126 16.27 12.57 9.32
CA SER A 126 16.46 12.43 7.87
C SER A 126 17.55 13.33 7.29
N VAL A 127 17.95 14.38 8.00
CA VAL A 127 18.79 15.46 7.46
C VAL A 127 19.83 15.92 8.50
N ASN A 128 20.80 16.69 8.08
CA ASN A 128 21.87 17.23 8.95
C ASN A 128 21.33 18.34 9.88
N ASP A 129 21.85 18.38 11.12
CA ASP A 129 21.45 19.31 12.18
C ASP A 129 21.53 20.79 11.78
N GLU A 130 22.52 21.17 10.97
CA GLU A 130 22.68 22.56 10.49
C GLU A 130 21.47 23.04 9.67
N LEU A 131 20.96 22.17 8.79
CA LEU A 131 19.79 22.50 7.96
C LEU A 131 18.50 22.52 8.79
N CYS A 132 18.41 21.65 9.78
CA CYS A 132 17.32 21.62 10.73
C CYS A 132 17.25 22.90 11.56
N MET A 133 18.39 23.38 12.06
CA MET A 133 18.47 24.65 12.83
C MET A 133 18.05 25.86 11.97
N LYS A 134 18.48 25.93 10.71
CA LYS A 134 18.10 27.03 9.81
C LYS A 134 16.59 27.06 9.56
N ILE A 135 15.97 25.94 9.31
CA ILE A 135 14.50 25.88 9.16
C ILE A 135 13.80 26.22 10.47
N ASN A 136 14.27 25.70 11.60
CA ASN A 136 13.71 26.00 12.91
C ASN A 136 13.65 27.51 13.17
N ASN A 137 14.74 28.22 12.93
CA ASN A 137 14.82 29.67 13.15
C ASN A 137 13.81 30.44 12.28
N ILE A 138 13.55 29.98 11.06
CA ILE A 138 12.55 30.61 10.17
C ILE A 138 11.14 30.29 10.66
N LEU A 139 10.87 29.04 11.08
CA LEU A 139 9.54 28.66 11.59
C LEU A 139 9.22 29.39 12.90
N LEU A 140 10.15 29.51 13.82
CA LEU A 140 9.97 30.26 15.07
C LEU A 140 9.71 31.75 14.79
N ARG A 141 10.40 32.38 13.83
CA ARG A 141 10.06 33.73 13.38
C ARG A 141 8.67 33.81 12.81
N GLY A 142 8.29 32.84 11.99
CA GLY A 142 6.94 32.77 11.45
C GLY A 142 5.86 32.63 12.52
N GLU A 143 6.09 31.85 13.55
CA GLU A 143 5.20 31.75 14.71
C GLU A 143 5.09 33.12 15.44
N SER A 144 6.21 33.79 15.66
CA SER A 144 6.22 35.11 16.32
C SER A 144 5.46 36.16 15.52
N VAL A 145 5.59 36.17 14.19
CA VAL A 145 4.84 37.10 13.30
C VAL A 145 3.34 36.77 13.33
N ARG A 146 2.99 35.48 13.19
CA ARG A 146 1.58 35.08 13.07
C ARG A 146 0.80 35.20 14.38
N PHE A 147 1.44 34.91 15.53
CA PHE A 147 0.75 34.83 16.82
C PHE A 147 1.07 35.98 17.77
N ALA A 148 2.26 36.58 17.68
CA ALA A 148 2.64 37.71 18.53
C ALA A 148 2.55 39.07 17.82
N GLY A 149 2.20 39.09 16.55
CA GLY A 149 2.05 40.34 15.77
C GLY A 149 3.36 41.13 15.62
N VAL A 150 4.51 40.47 15.73
CA VAL A 150 5.82 41.08 15.55
C VAL A 150 6.04 41.33 14.05
N LEU A 151 6.21 42.60 13.67
CA LEU A 151 6.57 42.95 12.27
C LEU A 151 7.96 42.38 11.94
N SER A 152 8.09 41.69 10.83
CA SER A 152 9.35 41.12 10.37
C SER A 152 9.73 41.75 9.02
N SER A 153 10.76 42.56 9.02
CA SER A 153 11.29 43.16 7.76
C SER A 153 11.97 42.15 6.81
N ASN A 154 12.00 40.87 7.19
CA ASN A 154 12.79 39.85 6.49
C ASN A 154 11.96 38.75 5.82
N ALA A 155 10.63 38.90 5.70
CA ALA A 155 9.74 37.85 5.21
C ALA A 155 10.08 37.32 3.81
N GLU A 156 10.42 38.21 2.87
CA GLU A 156 10.84 37.82 1.51
C GLU A 156 12.21 37.12 1.50
N SER A 157 13.14 37.60 2.33
CA SER A 157 14.44 36.93 2.50
C SER A 157 14.29 35.53 3.07
N ASP A 158 13.40 35.36 4.05
CA ASP A 158 13.07 34.05 4.64
C ASP A 158 12.40 33.13 3.60
N LEU A 159 11.50 33.65 2.78
CA LEU A 159 10.87 32.89 1.69
C LEU A 159 11.93 32.33 0.72
N ASN A 160 12.87 33.17 0.29
CA ASN A 160 13.93 32.73 -0.60
C ASN A 160 14.89 31.75 0.07
N SER A 161 15.21 31.98 1.33
CA SER A 161 16.03 31.05 2.14
C SER A 161 15.36 29.69 2.28
N VAL A 162 14.06 29.63 2.50
CA VAL A 162 13.32 28.35 2.58
C VAL A 162 13.32 27.61 1.25
N LYS A 163 13.18 28.32 0.12
CA LYS A 163 13.29 27.68 -1.21
C LYS A 163 14.64 26.97 -1.39
N GLU A 164 15.71 27.61 -0.99
CA GLU A 164 17.05 27.02 -1.07
C GLU A 164 17.26 25.89 -0.04
N LEU A 165 16.75 26.06 1.18
CA LEU A 165 16.83 25.04 2.22
C LEU A 165 16.06 23.77 1.82
N LEU A 166 14.85 23.88 1.27
CA LEU A 166 14.07 22.73 0.81
C LEU A 166 14.78 21.97 -0.32
N LYS A 167 15.47 22.66 -1.23
CA LYS A 167 16.30 22.02 -2.26
C LYS A 167 17.44 21.20 -1.60
N LYS A 168 18.18 21.80 -0.65
CA LYS A 168 19.27 21.15 0.07
C LYS A 168 18.78 19.96 0.89
N ILE A 169 17.68 20.13 1.59
CA ILE A 169 17.03 19.06 2.38
C ILE A 169 16.56 17.92 1.47
N ASN A 170 15.94 18.25 0.33
CA ASN A 170 15.50 17.24 -0.62
C ASN A 170 16.66 16.39 -1.16
N TYR A 171 17.84 17.01 -1.35
CA TYR A 171 19.05 16.30 -1.76
C TYR A 171 19.66 15.46 -0.64
N ALA A 172 19.67 16.00 0.60
CA ALA A 172 20.24 15.34 1.78
C ALA A 172 19.31 14.27 2.39
N TRP A 173 18.04 14.22 2.00
CA TRP A 173 17.04 13.31 2.57
C TRP A 173 17.42 11.86 2.33
N LYS A 174 17.65 11.14 3.42
CA LYS A 174 18.03 9.71 3.43
C LYS A 174 16.81 8.78 3.38
#